data_8a87ce4d25606a118b360619687929a4
#
_entry.id   8a87ce4d25606a118b360619687929a4
#
_cell.length_a   1.000
_cell.length_b   1.000
_cell.length_c   1.000
_cell.angle_alpha   90.00
_cell.angle_beta   90.00
_cell.angle_gamma   90.00
#
_symmetry.space_group_name_H-M   'P 1'
#
loop_
_entity.id
_entity.type
_entity.pdbx_description
1 polymer ?
#
loop_
_entity_poly.entity_id
_entity_poly.type
_entity_poly.pdbx_seq_one_letter_code
_entity_poly.pdbx_strand_id
1 'polypeptide(L)'
;MVREEEYLTAHGHPNVTATHRTTFEITKEDELSLAGSCIIAVGADKGALDLSRRFRDALHHPDCRLTTTLSCGPYEVQITSRGDPGLSLTHPTDLVWRRSSFTCGRTIGIYA
;
A
#
# COMPACT_ATOMS: atom_id res chain seq x y z
N MET A 1 22.87 2.08 6.74
CA MET A 1 21.46 1.69 6.56
C MET A 1 20.61 2.93 6.43
N VAL A 2 19.78 3.00 5.40
CA VAL A 2 18.84 4.11 5.20
C VAL A 2 17.49 3.71 5.79
N ARG A 3 16.91 4.60 6.59
CA ARG A 3 15.56 4.41 7.13
C ARG A 3 14.69 5.61 6.73
N GLU A 4 13.61 5.35 6.04
CA GLU A 4 12.66 6.37 5.63
C GLU A 4 11.27 6.02 6.15
N GLU A 5 10.48 7.04 6.42
CA GLU A 5 9.11 6.88 6.91
C GLU A 5 8.16 7.72 6.08
N GLU A 6 6.95 7.21 5.90
CA GLU A 6 5.89 7.89 5.18
C GLU A 6 4.58 7.68 5.92
N TYR A 7 3.75 8.71 5.96
CA TYR A 7 2.46 8.67 6.64
C TYR A 7 1.37 9.08 5.68
N LEU A 8 0.24 8.39 5.77
CA LEU A 8 -0.94 8.78 5.03
C LEU A 8 -2.19 8.47 5.84
N THR A 9 -3.29 9.11 5.48
CA THR A 9 -4.60 8.85 6.08
C THR A 9 -5.56 8.38 5.01
N ALA A 10 -6.50 7.53 5.41
CA ALA A 10 -7.55 7.02 4.54
C ALA A 10 -8.80 6.76 5.39
N HIS A 11 -9.87 6.33 4.75
CA HIS A 11 -11.16 6.15 5.42
C HIS A 11 -11.74 4.77 5.14
N GLY A 12 -12.53 4.27 6.08
CA GLY A 12 -13.34 3.09 5.84
C GLY A 12 -14.49 3.38 4.88
N HIS A 13 -15.13 2.33 4.41
CA HIS A 13 -16.30 2.44 3.52
C HIS A 13 -17.24 1.26 3.79
N PRO A 14 -18.57 1.46 3.72
CA PRO A 14 -19.52 0.37 3.97
C PRO A 14 -19.33 -0.85 3.07
N ASN A 15 -18.76 -0.67 1.87
CA ASN A 15 -18.56 -1.74 0.91
C ASN A 15 -17.20 -2.45 1.05
N VAL A 16 -16.38 -2.10 2.06
CA VAL A 16 -15.12 -2.79 2.30
C VAL A 16 -15.42 -4.21 2.79
N THR A 17 -14.96 -5.21 2.05
CA THR A 17 -15.05 -6.62 2.44
C THR A 17 -13.72 -7.19 2.88
N ALA A 18 -12.61 -6.68 2.32
CA ALA A 18 -11.25 -7.08 2.65
C ALA A 18 -11.06 -8.61 2.60
N THR A 19 -11.66 -9.26 1.60
CA THR A 19 -11.69 -10.72 1.50
C THR A 19 -10.66 -11.30 0.53
N HIS A 20 -9.86 -10.46 -0.13
CA HIS A 20 -8.85 -10.95 -1.07
C HIS A 20 -7.71 -11.61 -0.29
N ARG A 21 -7.32 -12.82 -0.70
CA ARG A 21 -6.35 -13.64 0.06
C ARG A 21 -4.90 -13.21 -0.08
N THR A 22 -4.54 -12.57 -1.19
CA THR A 22 -3.14 -12.35 -1.55
C THR A 22 -2.77 -10.88 -1.74
N THR A 23 -3.75 -9.98 -1.66
CA THR A 23 -3.55 -8.58 -2.00
C THR A 23 -4.45 -7.70 -1.14
N PHE A 24 -3.92 -6.58 -0.66
CA PHE A 24 -4.77 -5.51 -0.17
C PHE A 24 -4.35 -4.18 -0.78
N GLU A 25 -5.29 -3.25 -0.82
CA GLU A 25 -5.13 -1.98 -1.53
C GLU A 25 -5.74 -0.84 -0.74
N ILE A 26 -5.08 0.31 -0.80
CA ILE A 26 -5.62 1.60 -0.33
C ILE A 26 -5.67 2.52 -1.54
N THR A 27 -6.77 3.25 -1.71
CA THR A 27 -6.96 4.13 -2.86
C THR A 27 -7.36 5.54 -2.45
N LYS A 28 -6.98 6.53 -3.28
CA LYS A 28 -7.43 7.92 -3.12
C LYS A 28 -8.89 8.10 -3.54
N GLU A 29 -9.44 7.19 -4.33
CA GLU A 29 -10.83 7.27 -4.76
C GLU A 29 -11.76 7.12 -3.56
N ASP A 30 -12.90 7.84 -3.57
CA ASP A 30 -13.86 7.84 -2.47
C ASP A 30 -14.92 6.75 -2.62
N GLU A 31 -15.12 6.25 -3.82
CA GLU A 31 -16.17 5.27 -4.13
C GLU A 31 -15.60 3.86 -4.21
N LEU A 32 -16.37 2.91 -3.74
CA LEU A 32 -16.01 1.50 -3.73
C LEU A 32 -17.23 0.64 -4.03
N SER A 33 -17.13 -0.19 -5.07
CA SER A 33 -18.14 -1.20 -5.34
C SER A 33 -17.86 -2.48 -4.54
N LEU A 34 -18.86 -3.32 -4.38
CA LEU A 34 -18.70 -4.62 -3.69
C LEU A 34 -17.74 -5.57 -4.41
N ALA A 35 -17.42 -5.29 -5.68
CA ALA A 35 -16.46 -6.08 -6.44
C ALA A 35 -15.00 -5.82 -6.05
N GLY A 36 -14.71 -4.73 -5.34
CA GLY A 36 -13.35 -4.38 -4.92
C GLY A 36 -12.90 -5.10 -3.67
N SER A 37 -12.79 -6.42 -3.71
CA SER A 37 -12.52 -7.25 -2.52
C SER A 37 -11.13 -7.05 -1.89
N CYS A 38 -10.17 -6.47 -2.62
CA CYS A 38 -8.83 -6.20 -2.10
C CYS A 38 -8.72 -4.82 -1.43
N ILE A 39 -9.64 -3.91 -1.67
CA ILE A 39 -9.58 -2.56 -1.12
C ILE A 39 -9.99 -2.58 0.34
N ILE A 40 -9.13 -2.03 1.21
CA ILE A 40 -9.38 -1.97 2.65
C ILE A 40 -9.68 -0.55 3.15
N ALA A 41 -9.31 0.47 2.38
CA ALA A 41 -9.57 1.86 2.73
C ALA A 41 -9.64 2.73 1.48
N VAL A 42 -10.42 3.79 1.55
CA VAL A 42 -10.67 4.74 0.44
C VAL A 42 -10.35 6.17 0.89
N GLY A 43 -10.40 7.10 -0.05
CA GLY A 43 -10.20 8.52 0.26
C GLY A 43 -8.83 8.81 0.84
N ALA A 44 -7.80 8.04 0.45
CA ALA A 44 -6.44 8.27 0.92
C ALA A 44 -5.91 9.61 0.42
N ASP A 45 -5.04 10.23 1.20
CA ASP A 45 -4.41 11.48 0.79
C ASP A 45 -3.18 11.27 -0.10
N LYS A 46 -2.75 10.01 -0.29
CA LYS A 46 -1.61 9.66 -1.15
C LYS A 46 -1.88 8.38 -1.93
N GLY A 47 -1.43 8.35 -3.19
CA GLY A 47 -1.25 7.14 -3.98
C GLY A 47 0.24 6.84 -4.11
N ALA A 48 0.61 5.81 -4.86
CA ALA A 48 2.02 5.42 -5.01
C ALA A 48 2.90 6.56 -5.54
N LEU A 49 2.38 7.32 -6.49
CA LEU A 49 3.11 8.45 -7.07
C LEU A 49 3.37 9.59 -6.08
N ASP A 50 2.54 9.72 -5.05
CA ASP A 50 2.63 10.80 -4.06
C ASP A 50 3.62 10.54 -2.94
N LEU A 51 4.16 9.33 -2.84
CA LEU A 51 5.18 9.01 -1.85
C LEU A 51 6.42 9.86 -2.08
N SER A 52 7.10 10.27 -1.00
CA SER A 52 8.30 11.09 -1.14
C SER A 52 9.35 10.37 -1.98
N ARG A 53 10.21 11.15 -2.65
CA ARG A 53 11.26 10.58 -3.47
C ARG A 53 12.19 9.68 -2.66
N ARG A 54 12.55 10.09 -1.46
CA ARG A 54 13.42 9.30 -0.59
C ARG A 54 12.80 7.96 -0.23
N PHE A 55 11.50 7.98 0.07
CA PHE A 55 10.77 6.75 0.41
C PHE A 55 10.70 5.82 -0.80
N ARG A 56 10.37 6.37 -1.99
CA ARG A 56 10.33 5.58 -3.23
C ARG A 56 11.70 5.00 -3.57
N ASP A 57 12.77 5.80 -3.42
CA ASP A 57 14.13 5.32 -3.67
C ASP A 57 14.49 4.18 -2.72
N ALA A 58 14.11 4.28 -1.46
CA ALA A 58 14.34 3.20 -0.49
C ALA A 58 13.61 1.92 -0.88
N LEU A 59 12.37 2.03 -1.38
CA LEU A 59 11.60 0.87 -1.83
C LEU A 59 12.22 0.15 -3.03
N HIS A 60 13.01 0.84 -3.83
CA HIS A 60 13.68 0.24 -4.99
C HIS A 60 14.87 -0.63 -4.61
N HIS A 61 15.33 -0.56 -3.37
CA HIS A 61 16.48 -1.34 -2.95
C HIS A 61 16.09 -2.82 -2.79
N PRO A 62 16.88 -3.78 -3.33
CA PRO A 62 16.51 -5.19 -3.27
C PRO A 62 16.46 -5.76 -1.85
N ASP A 63 17.16 -5.15 -0.90
CA ASP A 63 17.15 -5.56 0.51
C ASP A 63 16.17 -4.77 1.37
N CYS A 64 15.34 -3.93 0.75
CA CYS A 64 14.41 -3.10 1.49
C CYS A 64 13.36 -3.95 2.21
N ARG A 65 13.19 -3.66 3.51
CA ARG A 65 12.06 -4.19 4.29
C ARG A 65 11.07 -3.06 4.50
N LEU A 66 9.84 -3.29 4.10
CA LEU A 66 8.75 -2.35 4.33
C LEU A 66 7.90 -2.86 5.49
N THR A 67 7.83 -2.08 6.57
CA THR A 67 6.90 -2.35 7.67
C THR A 67 5.75 -1.37 7.56
N THR A 68 4.55 -1.88 7.39
CA THR A 68 3.34 -1.08 7.28
C THR A 68 2.52 -1.24 8.55
N THR A 69 2.22 -0.13 9.20
CA THR A 69 1.37 -0.11 10.38
C THR A 69 0.02 0.50 10.00
N LEU A 70 -1.04 -0.27 10.17
CA LEU A 70 -2.42 0.19 9.95
C LEU A 70 -3.06 0.39 11.31
N SER A 71 -3.58 1.58 11.57
CA SER A 71 -4.26 1.86 12.83
C SER A 71 -5.61 2.51 12.59
N CYS A 72 -6.60 2.11 13.41
CA CYS A 72 -7.94 2.66 13.36
C CYS A 72 -8.54 2.58 14.78
N GLY A 73 -8.69 3.73 15.44
CA GLY A 73 -9.11 3.77 16.84
C GLY A 73 -8.15 2.97 17.73
N PRO A 74 -8.66 2.02 18.54
CA PRO A 74 -7.80 1.21 19.40
C PRO A 74 -7.13 0.04 18.68
N TYR A 75 -7.41 -0.16 17.40
CA TYR A 75 -6.91 -1.30 16.63
C TYR A 75 -5.66 -0.94 15.87
N GLU A 76 -4.69 -1.85 15.87
CA GLU A 76 -3.44 -1.69 15.14
C GLU A 76 -2.95 -3.03 14.65
N VAL A 77 -2.43 -3.07 13.41
CA VAL A 77 -1.82 -4.25 12.84
C VAL A 77 -0.59 -3.84 12.04
N GLN A 78 0.43 -4.70 12.06
CA GLN A 78 1.63 -4.49 11.25
C GLN A 78 1.77 -5.58 10.20
N ILE A 79 2.17 -5.17 9.01
CA ILE A 79 2.44 -6.07 7.89
C ILE A 79 3.89 -5.80 7.45
N THR A 80 4.66 -6.87 7.29
CA THR A 80 6.03 -6.80 6.76
C THR A 80 6.04 -7.28 5.33
N SER A 81 6.67 -6.51 4.45
CA SER A 81 6.82 -6.84 3.04
C SER A 81 8.20 -6.38 2.56
N ARG A 82 8.46 -6.50 1.28
CA ARG A 82 9.76 -6.13 0.70
C ARG A 82 9.58 -5.12 -0.42
N GLY A 83 10.56 -4.24 -0.56
CA GLY A 83 10.73 -3.45 -1.77
C GLY A 83 11.37 -4.28 -2.88
N ASP A 84 11.49 -3.69 -4.07
CA ASP A 84 12.09 -4.33 -5.23
C ASP A 84 12.47 -3.29 -6.26
N PRO A 85 13.58 -3.47 -6.99
CA PRO A 85 13.95 -2.55 -8.08
C PRO A 85 12.88 -2.42 -9.17
N GLY A 86 12.00 -3.42 -9.31
CA GLY A 86 10.93 -3.43 -10.30
C GLY A 86 9.69 -2.62 -9.94
N LEU A 87 9.63 -2.04 -8.75
CA LEU A 87 8.50 -1.21 -8.34
C LEU A 87 8.58 0.14 -9.06
N SER A 88 7.67 0.42 -9.98
CA SER A 88 7.68 1.70 -10.70
C SER A 88 7.08 2.84 -9.89
N LEU A 89 6.14 2.56 -8.98
CA LEU A 89 5.55 3.54 -8.07
C LEU A 89 4.97 4.74 -8.81
N THR A 90 4.25 4.49 -9.88
CA THR A 90 3.74 5.51 -10.79
C THR A 90 2.24 5.71 -10.74
N HIS A 91 1.51 4.87 -10.00
CA HIS A 91 0.06 4.95 -9.97
C HIS A 91 -0.40 6.19 -9.20
N PRO A 92 -1.30 7.00 -9.78
CA PRO A 92 -1.70 8.27 -9.15
C PRO A 92 -2.62 8.11 -7.95
N THR A 93 -3.37 7.00 -7.83
CA THR A 93 -4.38 6.87 -6.79
C THR A 93 -4.20 5.66 -5.87
N ASP A 94 -3.55 4.59 -6.31
CA ASP A 94 -3.56 3.32 -5.60
C ASP A 94 -2.23 2.97 -4.96
N LEU A 95 -2.33 2.25 -3.85
CA LEU A 95 -1.23 1.64 -3.11
C LEU A 95 -1.60 0.18 -2.88
N VAL A 96 -0.79 -0.76 -3.36
CA VAL A 96 -1.10 -2.19 -3.30
C VAL A 96 0.03 -2.97 -2.65
N TRP A 97 -0.33 -3.83 -1.71
CA TRP A 97 0.57 -4.78 -1.05
C TRP A 97 0.22 -6.18 -1.54
N ARG A 98 1.22 -6.97 -1.90
CA ARG A 98 1.02 -8.30 -2.48
C ARG A 98 1.80 -9.36 -1.72
N ARG A 99 1.19 -10.54 -1.55
CA ARG A 99 1.91 -11.71 -1.04
C ARG A 99 2.83 -12.30 -2.10
N SER A 100 2.50 -12.11 -3.37
CA SER A 100 3.32 -12.56 -4.51
C SER A 100 4.47 -11.59 -4.78
N SER A 101 5.26 -11.90 -5.79
CA SER A 101 6.33 -11.04 -6.29
C SER A 101 5.90 -10.15 -7.46
N PHE A 102 4.61 -10.11 -7.78
CA PHE A 102 4.11 -9.31 -8.90
C PHE A 102 4.31 -7.82 -8.65
N THR A 103 4.86 -7.11 -9.62
CA THR A 103 5.07 -5.67 -9.55
C THR A 103 4.34 -4.95 -10.68
N CYS A 104 3.74 -3.81 -10.37
CA CYS A 104 3.14 -2.90 -11.33
C CYS A 104 3.17 -1.48 -10.75
N GLY A 105 2.63 -0.50 -11.46
CA GLY A 105 2.70 0.91 -11.06
C GLY A 105 2.15 1.23 -9.68
N ARG A 106 1.26 0.41 -9.13
CA ARG A 106 0.62 0.62 -7.83
C ARG A 106 1.14 -0.31 -6.71
N THR A 107 2.00 -1.27 -7.03
CA THR A 107 2.58 -2.16 -6.01
C THR A 107 3.64 -1.41 -5.23
N ILE A 108 3.51 -1.38 -3.90
CA ILE A 108 4.50 -0.76 -3.02
C ILE A 108 5.24 -1.78 -2.16
N GLY A 109 4.73 -3.00 -2.04
CA GLY A 109 5.39 -4.06 -1.29
C GLY A 109 5.03 -5.43 -1.83
N ILE A 110 6.00 -6.32 -1.85
CA ILE A 110 5.84 -7.71 -2.29
C ILE A 110 6.20 -8.65 -1.13
N TYR A 111 5.83 -9.90 -1.27
CA TYR A 111 6.07 -10.93 -0.24
C TYR A 111 5.52 -10.53 1.14
N ALA A 112 4.39 -9.86 1.13
CA ALA A 112 3.71 -9.45 2.35
C ALA A 112 3.20 -10.62 3.18
#